data_edf2fa4495cf019f45a98eed89972d00
#
_entry.id   edf2fa4495cf019f45a98eed89972d00
#
_cell.length_a   1.000
_cell.length_b   1.000
_cell.length_c   1.000
_cell.angle_alpha   90.00
_cell.angle_beta   90.00
_cell.angle_gamma   90.00
#
_symmetry.space_group_name_H-M   'P 1'
#
loop_
_entity.id
_entity.type
_entity.pdbx_description
1 polymer ?
#
loop_
_entity_poly.entity_id
_entity_poly.type
_entity_poly.pdbx_seq_one_letter_code
_entity_poly.pdbx_strand_id
1 'polypeptide(L)'
;ALKAMVSKGFRNPVLRELYMFGVKNPDLKPERLWNYELSWTQRLAGGSVSYGVNLFYIKGEDIIRRGRADGRNILLNQARIENWGAEADAAWRIGGGWSVNANYSWLRMEYPVPASPEHKLYAGGDFGKGRWSVSTGVQYIAGLYTAAAPDPEVREAGFVLWNLRASLRVNRLLTIFVRGENLLAERYEINAGYPMPRATVFGGLKLNL
;
A
#
# COMPACT_ATOMS: atom_id res chain seq x y z
N ALA A 1 17.21 -8.43 -15.20
CA ALA A 1 16.52 -9.72 -15.08
C ALA A 1 15.07 -9.56 -15.52
N LEU A 2 14.54 -10.55 -16.23
CA LEU A 2 13.13 -10.66 -16.59
C LEU A 2 12.57 -11.90 -15.89
N LYS A 3 11.41 -11.77 -15.24
CA LYS A 3 10.73 -12.88 -14.55
C LYS A 3 9.24 -12.84 -14.89
N ALA A 4 8.72 -14.01 -15.29
CA ALA A 4 7.29 -14.24 -15.42
C ALA A 4 6.85 -15.24 -14.33
N MET A 5 5.69 -15.00 -13.72
CA MET A 5 5.14 -15.86 -12.68
C MET A 5 3.63 -16.03 -12.90
N VAL A 6 3.17 -17.25 -12.68
CA VAL A 6 1.75 -17.57 -12.59
C VAL A 6 1.54 -18.33 -11.28
N SER A 7 0.61 -17.86 -10.47
CA SER A 7 0.24 -18.51 -9.22
C SER A 7 -1.26 -18.67 -9.09
N LYS A 8 -1.68 -19.73 -8.40
CA LYS A 8 -3.07 -20.02 -8.08
C LYS A 8 -3.23 -20.15 -6.58
N GLY A 9 -4.13 -19.38 -6.01
CA GLY A 9 -4.53 -19.47 -4.61
C GLY A 9 -6.00 -19.84 -4.47
N PHE A 10 -6.39 -20.22 -3.27
CA PHE A 10 -7.79 -20.39 -2.90
C PHE A 10 -8.00 -19.95 -1.45
N ARG A 11 -9.22 -19.55 -1.14
CA ARG A 11 -9.65 -19.20 0.20
C ARG A 11 -10.94 -19.96 0.53
N ASN A 12 -10.91 -20.80 1.56
CA ASN A 12 -12.14 -21.42 2.05
C ASN A 12 -13.03 -20.40 2.76
N PRO A 13 -14.35 -20.53 2.65
CA PRO A 13 -15.27 -19.74 3.47
C PRO A 13 -14.98 -19.94 4.95
N VAL A 14 -14.97 -18.86 5.72
CA VAL A 14 -14.81 -18.97 7.18
C VAL A 14 -16.17 -19.26 7.85
N LEU A 15 -16.16 -19.82 9.06
CA LEU A 15 -17.38 -20.18 9.80
C LEU A 15 -18.36 -19.01 9.93
N ARG A 16 -17.84 -17.79 10.06
CA ARG A 16 -18.66 -16.59 10.12
C ARG A 16 -19.43 -16.36 8.82
N GLU A 17 -18.82 -16.62 7.67
CA GLU A 17 -19.47 -16.47 6.35
C GLU A 17 -20.52 -17.53 6.10
N LEU A 18 -20.29 -18.77 6.57
CA LEU A 18 -21.20 -19.88 6.42
C LEU A 18 -22.45 -19.76 7.31
N TYR A 19 -22.28 -19.24 8.54
CA TYR A 19 -23.30 -19.42 9.58
C TYR A 19 -23.72 -18.14 10.33
N MET A 20 -22.98 -17.04 10.24
CA MET A 20 -23.17 -15.88 11.11
C MET A 20 -23.64 -14.60 10.38
N PHE A 21 -23.68 -14.58 9.06
CA PHE A 21 -24.19 -13.45 8.30
C PHE A 21 -25.60 -13.71 7.78
N GLY A 22 -26.58 -12.89 8.24
CA GLY A 22 -27.92 -12.87 7.68
C GLY A 22 -28.56 -14.25 7.53
N VAL A 23 -28.85 -14.61 6.29
CA VAL A 23 -29.27 -15.99 5.96
C VAL A 23 -28.02 -16.87 5.84
N LYS A 24 -28.02 -18.00 6.54
CA LYS A 24 -26.95 -18.98 6.48
C LYS A 24 -26.79 -19.55 5.05
N ASN A 25 -25.56 -19.70 4.61
CA ASN A 25 -25.26 -20.40 3.38
C ASN A 25 -24.09 -21.39 3.58
N PRO A 26 -24.38 -22.63 3.98
CA PRO A 26 -23.36 -23.65 4.17
C PRO A 26 -22.78 -24.16 2.84
N ASP A 27 -23.42 -23.86 1.70
CA ASP A 27 -23.03 -24.33 0.37
C ASP A 27 -22.02 -23.39 -0.33
N LEU A 28 -21.46 -22.41 0.41
CA LEU A 28 -20.43 -21.54 -0.13
C LEU A 28 -19.21 -22.36 -0.55
N LYS A 29 -18.76 -22.09 -1.78
CA LYS A 29 -17.56 -22.70 -2.36
C LYS A 29 -16.30 -21.88 -2.03
N PRO A 30 -15.12 -22.51 -2.07
CA PRO A 30 -13.87 -21.78 -1.98
C PRO A 30 -13.72 -20.75 -3.11
N GLU A 31 -13.29 -19.56 -2.76
CA GLU A 31 -12.82 -18.57 -3.73
C GLU A 31 -11.52 -19.05 -4.40
N ARG A 32 -11.31 -18.72 -5.64
CA ARG A 32 -10.12 -19.05 -6.41
C ARG A 32 -9.52 -17.80 -7.00
N LEU A 33 -8.21 -17.65 -6.88
CA LEU A 33 -7.46 -16.51 -7.39
C LEU A 33 -6.32 -17.00 -8.28
N TRP A 34 -6.23 -16.46 -9.46
CA TRP A 34 -5.08 -16.59 -10.35
C TRP A 34 -4.35 -15.25 -10.36
N ASN A 35 -3.04 -15.29 -10.20
CA ASN A 35 -2.18 -14.14 -10.30
C ASN A 35 -1.13 -14.37 -11.39
N TYR A 36 -1.07 -13.44 -12.33
CA TYR A 36 -0.11 -13.40 -13.43
C TYR A 36 0.77 -12.18 -13.24
N GLU A 37 2.07 -12.37 -13.24
CA GLU A 37 3.04 -11.30 -13.05
C GLU A 37 4.13 -11.35 -14.09
N LEU A 38 4.53 -10.18 -14.59
CA LEU A 38 5.69 -9.97 -15.42
C LEU A 38 6.52 -8.85 -14.82
N SER A 39 7.72 -9.17 -14.36
CA SER A 39 8.62 -8.20 -13.75
C SER A 39 9.94 -8.11 -14.48
N TRP A 40 10.43 -6.90 -14.64
CA TRP A 40 11.73 -6.58 -15.16
C TRP A 40 12.50 -5.72 -14.17
N THR A 41 13.74 -6.11 -13.88
CA THR A 41 14.62 -5.36 -12.99
C THR A 41 15.98 -5.16 -13.65
N GLN A 42 16.55 -3.98 -13.45
CA GLN A 42 17.86 -3.60 -13.98
C GLN A 42 18.70 -2.96 -12.87
N ARG A 43 20.02 -3.25 -12.92
CA ARG A 43 21.02 -2.59 -12.09
C ARG A 43 22.13 -2.04 -12.98
N LEU A 44 22.47 -0.79 -12.79
CA LEU A 44 23.45 -0.06 -13.57
C LEU A 44 24.54 0.52 -12.66
N ALA A 45 25.62 1.01 -13.28
CA ALA A 45 26.72 1.71 -12.61
C ALA A 45 27.27 0.95 -11.38
N GLY A 46 27.60 -0.33 -11.56
CA GLY A 46 28.11 -1.17 -10.46
C GLY A 46 27.11 -1.39 -9.34
N GLY A 47 25.78 -1.23 -9.61
CA GLY A 47 24.71 -1.39 -8.64
C GLY A 47 24.38 -0.12 -7.86
N SER A 48 24.91 1.04 -8.25
CA SER A 48 24.54 2.32 -7.64
C SER A 48 23.15 2.81 -8.09
N VAL A 49 22.69 2.38 -9.28
CA VAL A 49 21.35 2.64 -9.80
C VAL A 49 20.62 1.32 -9.95
N SER A 50 19.42 1.22 -9.46
CA SER A 50 18.49 0.10 -9.69
C SER A 50 17.10 0.62 -10.02
N TYR A 51 16.42 -0.07 -10.91
CA TYR A 51 15.02 0.18 -11.20
C TYR A 51 14.32 -1.11 -11.63
N GLY A 52 13.01 -1.12 -11.42
CA GLY A 52 12.15 -2.23 -11.73
C GLY A 52 10.78 -1.80 -12.19
N VAL A 53 10.15 -2.67 -12.96
CA VAL A 53 8.73 -2.56 -13.34
C VAL A 53 8.10 -3.93 -13.15
N ASN A 54 6.93 -3.96 -12.56
CA ASN A 54 6.10 -5.14 -12.38
C ASN A 54 4.72 -4.86 -12.96
N LEU A 55 4.25 -5.73 -13.83
CA LEU A 55 2.88 -5.74 -14.34
C LEU A 55 2.18 -6.95 -13.75
N PHE A 56 0.96 -6.78 -13.28
CA PHE A 56 0.19 -7.88 -12.71
C PHE A 56 -1.27 -7.86 -13.16
N TYR A 57 -1.83 -9.06 -13.24
CA TYR A 57 -3.24 -9.29 -13.50
C TYR A 57 -3.74 -10.37 -12.55
N ILE A 58 -4.81 -10.06 -11.80
CA ILE A 58 -5.43 -10.94 -10.83
C ILE A 58 -6.84 -11.25 -11.31
N LYS A 59 -7.12 -12.55 -11.51
CA LYS A 59 -8.45 -13.05 -11.85
C LYS A 59 -8.98 -13.87 -10.68
N GLY A 60 -10.15 -13.47 -10.15
CA GLY A 60 -10.84 -14.19 -9.09
C GLY A 60 -12.13 -14.82 -9.60
N GLU A 61 -12.40 -16.04 -9.16
CA GLU A 61 -13.62 -16.79 -9.45
C GLU A 61 -14.25 -17.24 -8.14
N ASP A 62 -15.57 -17.42 -8.14
CA ASP A 62 -16.36 -17.84 -6.97
C ASP A 62 -16.20 -16.89 -5.76
N ILE A 63 -15.98 -15.60 -5.98
CA ILE A 63 -15.78 -14.61 -4.91
C ILE A 63 -17.06 -14.47 -4.08
N ILE A 64 -16.89 -14.57 -2.77
CA ILE A 64 -17.98 -14.48 -1.79
C ILE A 64 -18.36 -13.03 -1.57
N ARG A 65 -19.57 -12.65 -1.94
CA ARG A 65 -20.11 -11.31 -1.76
C ARG A 65 -21.52 -11.32 -1.22
N ARG A 66 -21.93 -10.20 -0.64
CA ARG A 66 -23.32 -9.98 -0.24
C ARG A 66 -24.16 -9.88 -1.50
N GLY A 67 -25.20 -10.69 -1.57
CA GLY A 67 -26.25 -10.67 -2.55
C GLY A 67 -27.61 -10.71 -1.88
N ARG A 68 -28.64 -10.89 -2.69
CA ARG A 68 -30.02 -11.11 -2.21
C ARG A 68 -30.54 -12.41 -2.81
N ALA A 69 -31.12 -13.25 -1.94
CA ALA A 69 -31.93 -14.39 -2.32
C ALA A 69 -33.25 -14.31 -1.55
N ASP A 70 -34.38 -14.44 -2.22
CA ASP A 70 -35.75 -14.34 -1.66
C ASP A 70 -35.98 -13.07 -0.82
N GLY A 71 -35.42 -11.92 -1.31
CA GLY A 71 -35.54 -10.63 -0.63
C GLY A 71 -34.65 -10.46 0.61
N ARG A 72 -33.87 -11.48 1.01
CA ARG A 72 -33.01 -11.49 2.18
C ARG A 72 -31.54 -11.33 1.79
N ASN A 73 -30.76 -10.65 2.62
CA ASN A 73 -29.31 -10.56 2.43
C ASN A 73 -28.65 -11.90 2.74
N ILE A 74 -27.85 -12.39 1.81
CA ILE A 74 -27.13 -13.67 1.90
C ILE A 74 -25.75 -13.52 1.27
N LEU A 75 -24.78 -14.33 1.69
CA LEU A 75 -23.49 -14.44 1.03
C LEU A 75 -23.56 -15.50 -0.08
N LEU A 76 -23.04 -15.16 -1.25
CA LEU A 76 -23.08 -16.01 -2.43
C LEU A 76 -21.73 -15.96 -3.17
N ASN A 77 -21.38 -17.06 -3.84
CA ASN A 77 -20.27 -17.11 -4.79
C ASN A 77 -20.73 -16.55 -6.15
N GLN A 78 -20.88 -15.24 -6.24
CA GLN A 78 -21.48 -14.59 -7.42
C GLN A 78 -20.50 -13.76 -8.23
N ALA A 79 -19.38 -13.36 -7.62
CA ALA A 79 -18.51 -12.40 -8.26
C ALA A 79 -17.32 -13.08 -8.95
N ARG A 80 -17.02 -12.60 -10.13
CA ARG A 80 -15.70 -12.65 -10.74
C ARG A 80 -15.06 -11.31 -10.47
N ILE A 81 -13.76 -11.28 -10.27
CA ILE A 81 -12.99 -10.06 -10.18
C ILE A 81 -11.84 -10.11 -11.17
N GLU A 82 -11.58 -8.97 -11.78
CA GLU A 82 -10.45 -8.75 -12.64
C GLU A 82 -9.76 -7.47 -12.21
N ASN A 83 -8.63 -7.63 -11.53
CA ASN A 83 -7.80 -6.52 -11.10
C ASN A 83 -6.47 -6.56 -11.84
N TRP A 84 -5.97 -5.42 -12.23
CA TRP A 84 -4.71 -5.31 -12.92
C TRP A 84 -4.00 -4.02 -12.54
N GLY A 85 -2.71 -4.02 -12.71
CA GLY A 85 -1.95 -2.86 -12.34
C GLY A 85 -0.50 -2.95 -12.74
N ALA A 86 0.20 -1.88 -12.42
CA ALA A 86 1.61 -1.72 -12.67
C ALA A 86 2.29 -1.12 -11.44
N GLU A 87 3.48 -1.58 -11.17
CA GLU A 87 4.36 -1.03 -10.15
C GLU A 87 5.69 -0.68 -10.79
N ALA A 88 6.28 0.44 -10.39
CA ALA A 88 7.62 0.83 -10.77
C ALA A 88 8.39 1.29 -9.54
N ASP A 89 9.65 0.92 -9.47
CA ASP A 89 10.57 1.37 -8.43
C ASP A 89 11.88 1.84 -9.02
N ALA A 90 12.52 2.80 -8.37
CA ALA A 90 13.87 3.25 -8.70
C ALA A 90 14.61 3.65 -7.43
N ALA A 91 15.90 3.36 -7.39
CA ALA A 91 16.80 3.80 -6.34
C ALA A 91 18.16 4.18 -6.92
N TRP A 92 18.74 5.26 -6.40
CA TRP A 92 20.05 5.73 -6.80
C TRP A 92 20.89 6.13 -5.59
N ARG A 93 22.03 5.49 -5.44
CA ARG A 93 23.10 5.88 -4.50
C ARG A 93 24.02 6.87 -5.20
N ILE A 94 23.81 8.15 -4.95
CA ILE A 94 24.52 9.25 -5.62
C ILE A 94 25.99 9.30 -5.18
N GLY A 95 26.29 8.84 -3.96
CA GLY A 95 27.61 8.98 -3.33
C GLY A 95 27.63 10.14 -2.35
N GLY A 96 28.75 10.30 -1.61
CA GLY A 96 28.89 11.35 -0.61
C GLY A 96 27.91 11.23 0.58
N GLY A 97 27.28 10.08 0.75
CA GLY A 97 26.26 9.85 1.78
C GLY A 97 24.81 10.08 1.30
N TRP A 98 24.59 10.42 0.03
CA TRP A 98 23.27 10.67 -0.53
C TRP A 98 22.71 9.44 -1.25
N SER A 99 21.44 9.16 -1.02
CA SER A 99 20.63 8.24 -1.81
C SER A 99 19.22 8.79 -2.01
N VAL A 100 18.61 8.41 -3.12
CA VAL A 100 17.21 8.75 -3.43
C VAL A 100 16.51 7.48 -3.89
N ASN A 101 15.20 7.41 -3.61
CA ASN A 101 14.36 6.33 -4.08
C ASN A 101 12.96 6.86 -4.43
N ALA A 102 12.30 6.15 -5.34
CA ALA A 102 10.92 6.43 -5.69
C ALA A 102 10.23 5.11 -6.01
N ASN A 103 8.96 5.02 -5.70
CA ASN A 103 8.10 3.95 -6.17
C ASN A 103 6.72 4.50 -6.53
N TYR A 104 6.12 3.87 -7.51
CA TYR A 104 4.78 4.17 -7.97
C TYR A 104 4.00 2.88 -8.15
N SER A 105 2.75 2.86 -7.71
CA SER A 105 1.82 1.77 -8.00
C SER A 105 0.52 2.33 -8.55
N TRP A 106 0.03 1.66 -9.57
CA TRP A 106 -1.28 1.87 -10.15
C TRP A 106 -2.06 0.56 -10.08
N LEU A 107 -3.28 0.64 -9.55
CA LEU A 107 -4.17 -0.50 -9.36
C LEU A 107 -5.56 -0.15 -9.90
N ARG A 108 -6.03 -0.91 -10.89
CA ARG A 108 -7.41 -0.88 -11.32
C ARG A 108 -8.15 -2.08 -10.75
N MET A 109 -9.20 -1.81 -10.01
CA MET A 109 -10.07 -2.83 -9.42
C MET A 109 -11.43 -2.81 -10.13
N GLU A 110 -11.94 -3.98 -10.46
CA GLU A 110 -13.31 -4.13 -10.93
C GLU A 110 -14.31 -3.72 -9.84
N TYR A 111 -14.01 -4.11 -8.60
CA TYR A 111 -14.77 -3.71 -7.42
C TYR A 111 -13.86 -3.00 -6.42
N PRO A 112 -14.13 -1.71 -6.14
CA PRO A 112 -13.34 -0.96 -5.19
C PRO A 112 -13.35 -1.58 -3.80
N VAL A 113 -12.17 -1.62 -3.19
CA VAL A 113 -11.97 -2.08 -1.82
C VAL A 113 -11.49 -0.90 -0.97
N PRO A 114 -12.07 -0.67 0.23
CA PRO A 114 -11.61 0.39 1.12
C PRO A 114 -10.11 0.28 1.43
N ALA A 115 -9.49 1.43 1.65
CA ALA A 115 -8.07 1.58 1.95
C ALA A 115 -7.11 1.08 0.83
N SER A 116 -7.62 0.87 -0.39
CA SER A 116 -6.83 0.48 -1.56
C SER A 116 -6.86 1.60 -2.60
N PRO A 117 -5.84 2.46 -2.66
CA PRO A 117 -5.81 3.57 -3.61
C PRO A 117 -5.55 3.09 -5.04
N GLU A 118 -6.10 3.79 -6.01
CA GLU A 118 -5.82 3.56 -7.43
C GLU A 118 -4.39 4.00 -7.79
N HIS A 119 -3.92 5.10 -7.20
CA HIS A 119 -2.57 5.61 -7.41
C HIS A 119 -1.86 5.84 -6.08
N LYS A 120 -0.64 5.36 -5.99
CA LYS A 120 0.26 5.62 -4.86
C LYS A 120 1.66 5.90 -5.39
N LEU A 121 2.16 7.11 -5.11
CA LEU A 121 3.53 7.51 -5.40
C LEU A 121 4.26 7.82 -4.11
N TYR A 122 5.48 7.36 -4.00
CA TYR A 122 6.43 7.75 -2.98
C TYR A 122 7.72 8.21 -3.63
N ALA A 123 8.29 9.29 -3.14
CA ALA A 123 9.63 9.74 -3.47
C ALA A 123 10.37 10.14 -2.18
N GLY A 124 11.56 9.62 -1.99
CA GLY A 124 12.34 9.84 -0.78
C GLY A 124 13.80 10.09 -1.05
N GLY A 125 14.45 10.71 -0.07
CA GLY A 125 15.88 10.96 -0.08
C GLY A 125 16.48 10.76 1.31
N ASP A 126 17.66 10.17 1.34
CA ASP A 126 18.43 9.93 2.54
C ASP A 126 19.80 10.58 2.41
N PHE A 127 20.26 11.15 3.50
CA PHE A 127 21.62 11.65 3.66
C PHE A 127 22.23 11.10 4.94
N GLY A 128 23.38 10.46 4.81
CA GLY A 128 24.13 9.95 5.96
C GLY A 128 25.61 10.23 5.81
N LYS A 129 26.16 11.13 6.64
CA LYS A 129 27.59 11.43 6.65
C LYS A 129 28.06 11.82 8.07
N GLY A 130 29.09 11.15 8.52
CA GLY A 130 29.68 11.42 9.84
C GLY A 130 28.69 11.14 10.98
N ARG A 131 28.25 12.21 11.64
CA ARG A 131 27.31 12.15 12.78
C ARG A 131 25.86 12.40 12.39
N TRP A 132 25.62 12.87 11.17
CA TRP A 132 24.31 13.27 10.69
C TRP A 132 23.64 12.18 9.86
N SER A 133 22.35 12.01 10.07
CA SER A 133 21.48 11.24 9.20
C SER A 133 20.16 12.00 9.04
N VAL A 134 19.76 12.21 7.80
CA VAL A 134 18.50 12.88 7.45
C VAL A 134 17.79 12.01 6.44
N SER A 135 16.50 11.76 6.66
CA SER A 135 15.61 11.06 5.72
C SER A 135 14.38 11.92 5.50
N THR A 136 13.98 12.08 4.26
CA THR A 136 12.74 12.76 3.91
C THR A 136 11.98 11.96 2.85
N GLY A 137 10.66 12.06 2.85
CA GLY A 137 9.83 11.41 1.86
C GLY A 137 8.50 12.09 1.68
N VAL A 138 8.08 12.13 0.43
CA VAL A 138 6.76 12.62 0.02
C VAL A 138 5.96 11.44 -0.51
N GLN A 139 4.73 11.32 -0.06
CA GLN A 139 3.78 10.32 -0.51
C GLN A 139 2.56 11.02 -1.11
N TYR A 140 2.17 10.61 -2.32
CA TYR A 140 0.93 11.00 -2.96
C TYR A 140 0.02 9.79 -3.08
N ILE A 141 -1.24 9.95 -2.67
CA ILE A 141 -2.31 8.95 -2.75
C ILE A 141 -3.46 9.57 -3.53
N ALA A 142 -4.04 8.81 -4.46
CA ALA A 142 -5.23 9.23 -5.18
C ALA A 142 -6.12 8.03 -5.53
N GLY A 143 -7.41 8.31 -5.76
CA GLY A 143 -8.40 7.27 -6.04
C GLY A 143 -8.64 6.33 -4.86
N LEU A 144 -8.52 6.83 -3.63
CA LEU A 144 -8.75 6.05 -2.41
C LEU A 144 -10.24 5.95 -2.12
N TYR A 145 -10.73 4.73 -1.94
CA TYR A 145 -12.07 4.48 -1.42
C TYR A 145 -12.03 4.40 0.09
N THR A 146 -12.77 5.28 0.76
CA THR A 146 -12.79 5.35 2.23
C THR A 146 -13.89 4.51 2.86
N ALA A 147 -14.89 4.10 2.09
CA ALA A 147 -15.97 3.22 2.54
C ALA A 147 -16.26 2.10 1.53
N ALA A 148 -16.72 0.95 2.05
CA ALA A 148 -17.25 -0.12 1.20
C ALA A 148 -18.69 0.18 0.78
N ALA A 149 -19.11 -0.38 -0.39
CA ALA A 149 -20.49 -0.27 -0.86
C ALA A 149 -21.55 -0.30 0.27
N PRO A 150 -22.68 0.44 0.11
CA PRO A 150 -23.41 0.58 -1.14
C PRO A 150 -23.09 1.82 -1.96
N ASP A 151 -22.15 2.67 -1.50
CA ASP A 151 -21.83 3.89 -2.23
C ASP A 151 -20.41 3.83 -2.81
N PRO A 152 -20.23 3.35 -4.06
CA PRO A 152 -18.91 3.26 -4.70
C PRO A 152 -18.33 4.64 -5.07
N GLU A 153 -19.05 5.73 -4.81
CA GLU A 153 -18.63 7.08 -5.17
C GLU A 153 -17.85 7.82 -4.08
N VAL A 154 -17.71 7.25 -2.88
CA VAL A 154 -16.90 7.86 -1.82
C VAL A 154 -15.43 7.65 -2.10
N ARG A 155 -14.86 8.51 -2.93
CA ARG A 155 -13.42 8.60 -3.19
C ARG A 155 -12.86 9.82 -2.48
N GLU A 156 -11.75 9.64 -1.79
CA GLU A 156 -10.92 10.78 -1.45
C GLU A 156 -10.29 11.36 -2.73
N ALA A 157 -10.26 12.68 -2.82
CA ALA A 157 -9.73 13.38 -3.99
C ALA A 157 -8.21 13.15 -4.18
N GLY A 158 -7.58 12.61 -3.19
CA GLY A 158 -6.14 12.41 -3.11
C GLY A 158 -5.51 13.38 -2.12
N PHE A 159 -4.39 12.99 -1.57
CA PHE A 159 -3.65 13.78 -0.58
C PHE A 159 -2.14 13.57 -0.72
N VAL A 160 -1.37 14.54 -0.19
CA VAL A 160 0.08 14.51 -0.17
C VAL A 160 0.56 14.56 1.27
N LEU A 161 1.41 13.61 1.65
CA LEU A 161 2.04 13.57 2.96
C LEU A 161 3.54 13.81 2.81
N TRP A 162 4.07 14.74 3.59
CA TRP A 162 5.50 14.96 3.68
C TRP A 162 6.00 14.61 5.08
N ASN A 163 7.03 13.76 5.13
CA ASN A 163 7.67 13.31 6.35
C ASN A 163 9.16 13.62 6.33
N LEU A 164 9.71 13.96 7.49
CA LEU A 164 11.13 14.26 7.66
C LEU A 164 11.62 13.65 8.97
N ARG A 165 12.80 13.07 8.92
CA ARG A 165 13.53 12.64 10.11
C ARG A 165 14.96 13.14 10.04
N ALA A 166 15.45 13.71 11.13
CA ALA A 166 16.85 14.04 11.29
C ALA A 166 17.38 13.42 12.58
N SER A 167 18.62 12.96 12.56
CA SER A 167 19.30 12.45 13.73
C SER A 167 20.75 12.86 13.78
N LEU A 168 21.22 13.09 15.00
CA LEU A 168 22.60 13.44 15.30
C LEU A 168 23.16 12.43 16.30
N ARG A 169 24.18 11.73 15.91
CA ARG A 169 24.97 10.90 16.81
C ARG A 169 25.93 11.79 17.58
N VAL A 170 25.58 12.13 18.83
CA VAL A 170 26.36 12.99 19.70
C VAL A 170 27.70 12.34 20.06
N ASN A 171 27.64 11.06 20.44
CA ASN A 171 28.81 10.22 20.72
C ASN A 171 28.50 8.75 20.47
N ARG A 172 29.32 7.82 20.91
CA ARG A 172 29.13 6.37 20.69
C ARG A 172 27.89 5.82 21.40
N LEU A 173 27.48 6.43 22.52
CA LEU A 173 26.38 5.95 23.35
C LEU A 173 25.06 6.68 23.06
N LEU A 174 25.11 7.94 22.58
CA LEU A 174 23.93 8.80 22.47
C LEU A 174 23.68 9.27 21.05
N THR A 175 22.45 9.04 20.58
CA THR A 175 21.89 9.65 19.35
C THR A 175 20.62 10.41 19.71
N ILE A 176 20.50 11.64 19.26
CA ILE A 176 19.31 12.48 19.37
C ILE A 176 18.59 12.43 18.01
N PHE A 177 17.27 12.40 18.03
CA PHE A 177 16.50 12.49 16.77
C PHE A 177 15.26 13.36 16.91
N VAL A 178 14.85 13.92 15.80
CA VAL A 178 13.54 14.56 15.58
C VAL A 178 12.88 13.94 14.36
N ARG A 179 11.57 13.76 14.41
CA ARG A 179 10.75 13.22 13.31
C ARG A 179 9.48 14.05 13.19
N GLY A 180 9.21 14.52 12.00
CA GLY A 180 7.96 15.18 11.64
C GLY A 180 7.16 14.29 10.68
N GLU A 181 5.88 14.14 10.91
CA GLU A 181 4.95 13.42 10.07
C GLU A 181 3.84 14.34 9.61
N ASN A 182 3.40 14.15 8.36
CA ASN A 182 2.37 14.97 7.74
C ASN A 182 2.66 16.48 7.91
N LEU A 183 3.88 16.90 7.58
CA LEU A 183 4.36 18.27 7.79
C LEU A 183 3.58 19.32 6.99
N LEU A 184 2.83 18.89 5.97
CA LEU A 184 1.89 19.76 5.22
C LEU A 184 0.58 19.98 5.98
N ALA A 185 0.40 19.33 7.13
CA ALA A 185 -0.84 19.37 7.92
C ALA A 185 -2.09 18.97 7.13
N GLU A 186 -1.93 18.07 6.16
CA GLU A 186 -3.00 17.56 5.30
C GLU A 186 -4.13 16.94 6.13
N ARG A 187 -5.36 17.16 5.72
CA ARG A 187 -6.55 16.54 6.32
C ARG A 187 -6.99 15.41 5.42
N TYR A 188 -6.93 14.19 5.92
CA TYR A 188 -7.30 13.01 5.16
C TYR A 188 -7.88 11.91 6.04
N GLU A 189 -8.59 10.99 5.42
CA GLU A 189 -9.12 9.78 6.01
C GLU A 189 -8.73 8.59 5.13
N ILE A 190 -8.42 7.46 5.75
CA ILE A 190 -8.23 6.18 5.06
C ILE A 190 -9.52 5.37 5.14
N ASN A 191 -10.23 5.50 6.27
CA ASN A 191 -11.55 4.94 6.47
C ASN A 191 -12.51 6.08 6.84
N ALA A 192 -13.67 6.12 6.22
CA ALA A 192 -14.67 7.15 6.45
C ALA A 192 -15.03 7.30 7.93
N GLY A 193 -15.03 8.52 8.43
CA GLY A 193 -15.30 8.87 9.83
C GLY A 193 -14.11 8.70 10.77
N TYR A 194 -12.92 8.35 10.26
CA TYR A 194 -11.69 8.21 11.05
C TYR A 194 -10.63 9.18 10.53
N PRO A 195 -10.66 10.47 10.94
CA PRO A 195 -9.67 11.43 10.50
C PRO A 195 -8.27 11.07 11.01
N MET A 196 -7.30 11.16 10.13
CA MET A 196 -5.91 10.88 10.44
C MET A 196 -5.23 12.10 11.09
N PRO A 197 -4.18 11.89 11.91
CA PRO A 197 -3.45 12.99 12.54
C PRO A 197 -2.91 13.98 11.50
N ARG A 198 -3.04 15.25 11.80
CA ARG A 198 -2.38 16.33 11.06
C ARG A 198 -0.88 16.34 11.38
N ALA A 199 -0.21 17.46 11.12
CA ALA A 199 1.20 17.58 11.41
C ALA A 199 1.53 17.18 12.87
N THR A 200 2.44 16.22 13.01
CA THR A 200 2.93 15.74 14.31
C THR A 200 4.44 15.77 14.33
N VAL A 201 5.01 16.10 15.48
CA VAL A 201 6.46 16.14 15.68
C VAL A 201 6.81 15.31 16.91
N PHE A 202 7.80 14.44 16.76
CA PHE A 202 8.35 13.61 17.81
C PHE A 202 9.84 13.91 17.98
N GLY A 203 10.32 13.89 19.20
CA GLY A 203 11.74 13.94 19.52
C GLY A 203 12.12 12.85 20.50
N GLY A 204 13.35 12.38 20.45
CA GLY A 204 13.80 11.35 21.37
C GLY A 204 15.29 11.14 21.38
N LEU A 205 15.69 10.28 22.32
CA LEU A 205 17.05 9.86 22.56
C LEU A 205 17.17 8.36 22.35
N LYS A 206 18.24 7.93 21.71
CA LYS A 206 18.59 6.51 21.58
C LYS A 206 19.91 6.28 22.30
N LEU A 207 19.90 5.41 23.29
CA LEU A 207 21.10 4.94 23.99
C LEU A 207 21.55 3.61 23.40
N ASN A 208 22.81 3.50 23.03
CA ASN A 208 23.46 2.25 22.58
C ASN A 208 24.36 1.78 23.72
N LEU A 209 23.94 0.81 24.49
CA LEU A 209 24.65 0.17 25.59
C LEU A 209 25.54 -0.95 25.09
#